data_358d450406f357950cc65ed2531bacd2
#
_entry.id   358d450406f357950cc65ed2531bacd2
#
_cell.length_a   1.000
_cell.length_b   1.000
_cell.length_c   1.000
_cell.angle_alpha   90.00
_cell.angle_beta   90.00
_cell.angle_gamma   90.00
#
_symmetry.space_group_name_H-M   'P 1'
#
loop_
_entity.id
_entity.type
_entity.pdbx_description
1 polymer ?
#
loop_
_entity_poly.entity_id
_entity_poly.type
_entity_poly.pdbx_seq_one_letter_code
_entity_poly.pdbx_strand_id
1 'polypeptide(L)'
;MTATRTLVVWCPDWPVTAAGIDAETPAAVVFANRVVACSAGARGEGVKRGLRRCEAQGRCPELVIIEHDPGRDARAFEPVVAAVESLTPRVEIVRPGLCALATRGPSRYFGGDHALARLMADTVAMAPTPIVLAPDSGAITPESGARTEVRSGKGAFPSQVGIADGLFAAELAARQSLVVPAGESPQFLAPFPIDALDRPELADLLQRLGIRTLGAFAALPATDVLARFGPEGADAHRLARGRDERMVAGRQPPPDLSVSLELDPPAERVDTAAFAAKQLAHELHEQ
;
A
#
# COMPACT_ATOMS: atom_id res chain seq x y z
N MET A 1 11.45 21.44 -3.33
CA MET A 1 11.91 20.07 -3.70
C MET A 1 10.79 19.40 -4.48
N THR A 2 11.09 18.64 -5.51
CA THR A 2 10.09 17.89 -6.29
C THR A 2 9.74 16.60 -5.56
N ALA A 3 8.46 16.23 -5.53
CA ALA A 3 8.00 14.98 -4.94
C ALA A 3 8.71 13.77 -5.60
N THR A 4 9.02 12.76 -4.80
CA THR A 4 9.68 11.54 -5.30
C THR A 4 8.72 10.74 -6.18
N ARG A 5 9.16 10.39 -7.38
CA ARG A 5 8.42 9.49 -8.27
C ARG A 5 8.31 8.11 -7.64
N THR A 6 7.09 7.66 -7.34
CA THR A 6 6.81 6.49 -6.48
C THR A 6 5.90 5.51 -7.21
N LEU A 7 6.23 4.22 -7.11
CA LEU A 7 5.34 3.11 -7.46
C LEU A 7 4.74 2.58 -6.16
N VAL A 8 3.45 2.31 -6.19
CA VAL A 8 2.72 1.65 -5.11
C VAL A 8 2.11 0.36 -5.63
N VAL A 9 2.27 -0.71 -4.85
CA VAL A 9 1.51 -1.95 -4.96
C VAL A 9 0.46 -1.94 -3.86
N TRP A 10 -0.80 -2.04 -4.24
CA TRP A 10 -1.93 -2.08 -3.32
C TRP A 10 -2.72 -3.37 -3.49
N CYS A 11 -2.88 -4.10 -2.39
CA CYS A 11 -3.73 -5.28 -2.30
C CYS A 11 -5.01 -4.87 -1.54
N PRO A 12 -6.16 -4.75 -2.23
CA PRO A 12 -7.40 -4.34 -1.60
C PRO A 12 -7.84 -5.33 -0.53
N ASP A 13 -8.48 -4.80 0.51
CA ASP A 13 -9.09 -5.59 1.60
C ASP A 13 -8.13 -6.58 2.27
N TRP A 14 -6.85 -6.23 2.32
CA TRP A 14 -5.79 -7.13 2.75
C TRP A 14 -6.09 -7.91 4.04
N PRO A 15 -6.63 -7.31 5.13
CA PRO A 15 -6.93 -8.08 6.35
C PRO A 15 -7.94 -9.22 6.14
N VAL A 16 -8.85 -9.09 5.14
CA VAL A 16 -9.79 -10.16 4.78
C VAL A 16 -9.07 -11.25 3.97
N THR A 17 -8.29 -10.84 2.97
CA THR A 17 -7.46 -11.74 2.16
C THR A 17 -6.45 -12.51 3.03
N ALA A 18 -5.79 -11.82 3.96
CA ALA A 18 -4.85 -12.41 4.92
C ALA A 18 -5.52 -13.41 5.87
N ALA A 19 -6.82 -13.32 6.07
CA ALA A 19 -7.60 -14.31 6.82
C ALA A 19 -8.04 -15.52 5.97
N GLY A 20 -7.65 -15.58 4.70
CA GLY A 20 -7.99 -16.67 3.79
C GLY A 20 -9.42 -16.63 3.25
N ILE A 21 -10.09 -15.49 3.34
CA ILE A 21 -11.45 -15.31 2.81
C ILE A 21 -11.38 -14.69 1.41
N ASP A 22 -12.15 -15.25 0.50
CA ASP A 22 -12.27 -14.72 -0.85
C ASP A 22 -13.08 -13.40 -0.88
N ALA A 23 -12.97 -12.67 -1.99
CA ALA A 23 -13.61 -11.36 -2.14
C ALA A 23 -15.15 -11.44 -2.19
N GLU A 24 -15.71 -12.55 -2.66
CA GLU A 24 -17.16 -12.74 -2.86
C GLU A 24 -17.87 -13.09 -1.54
N THR A 25 -17.21 -13.82 -0.64
CA THR A 25 -17.76 -14.18 0.67
C THR A 25 -17.94 -12.91 1.52
N PRO A 26 -19.16 -12.62 2.00
CA PRO A 26 -19.40 -11.47 2.86
C PRO A 26 -18.64 -11.59 4.19
N ALA A 27 -17.58 -10.83 4.34
CA ALA A 27 -16.73 -10.85 5.53
C ALA A 27 -16.31 -9.46 5.97
N ALA A 28 -16.11 -9.27 7.27
CA ALA A 28 -15.60 -8.04 7.85
C ALA A 28 -14.58 -8.35 8.95
N VAL A 29 -13.45 -7.64 8.90
CA VAL A 29 -12.47 -7.63 9.99
C VAL A 29 -12.84 -6.51 10.95
N VAL A 30 -12.89 -6.84 12.24
CA VAL A 30 -13.37 -5.95 13.32
C VAL A 30 -12.26 -5.71 14.34
N PHE A 31 -12.12 -4.46 14.73
CA PHE A 31 -11.28 -4.04 15.85
C PHE A 31 -12.03 -3.04 16.72
N ALA A 32 -11.96 -3.19 18.03
CA ALA A 32 -12.68 -2.34 19.00
C ALA A 32 -14.16 -2.15 18.62
N ASN A 33 -14.83 -3.25 18.25
CA ASN A 33 -16.25 -3.28 17.85
C ASN A 33 -16.60 -2.45 16.60
N ARG A 34 -15.60 -2.13 15.75
CA ARG A 34 -15.79 -1.41 14.48
C ARG A 34 -15.15 -2.16 13.32
N VAL A 35 -15.79 -2.10 12.17
CA VAL A 35 -15.28 -2.65 10.93
C VAL A 35 -14.05 -1.85 10.48
N VAL A 36 -12.91 -2.52 10.34
CA VAL A 36 -11.64 -1.95 9.84
C VAL A 36 -11.38 -2.30 8.38
N ALA A 37 -11.87 -3.47 7.92
CA ALA A 37 -11.85 -3.89 6.53
C ALA A 37 -13.06 -4.78 6.25
N CYS A 38 -13.50 -4.85 5.00
CA CYS A 38 -14.58 -5.75 4.58
C CYS A 38 -14.37 -6.20 3.13
N SER A 39 -14.85 -7.41 2.81
CA SER A 39 -14.80 -7.99 1.47
C SER A 39 -15.66 -7.20 0.47
N ALA A 40 -15.48 -7.48 -0.83
CA ALA A 40 -16.34 -6.94 -1.87
C ALA A 40 -17.80 -7.41 -1.70
N GLY A 41 -18.01 -8.70 -1.38
CA GLY A 41 -19.34 -9.23 -1.07
C GLY A 41 -20.02 -8.48 0.07
N ALA A 42 -19.32 -8.24 1.19
CA ALA A 42 -19.88 -7.46 2.29
C ALA A 42 -20.20 -6.00 1.90
N ARG A 43 -19.37 -5.38 1.04
CA ARG A 43 -19.65 -4.03 0.53
C ARG A 43 -20.91 -3.97 -0.35
N GLY A 44 -21.15 -5.02 -1.13
CA GLY A 44 -22.39 -5.17 -1.92
C GLY A 44 -23.64 -5.12 -1.02
N GLU A 45 -23.57 -5.68 0.18
CA GLU A 45 -24.62 -5.66 1.21
C GLU A 45 -24.62 -4.36 2.05
N GLY A 46 -23.81 -3.37 1.68
CA GLY A 46 -23.78 -2.06 2.36
C GLY A 46 -22.93 -2.02 3.63
N VAL A 47 -22.12 -3.03 3.90
CA VAL A 47 -21.13 -2.98 4.99
C VAL A 47 -19.99 -2.05 4.60
N LYS A 48 -19.59 -1.15 5.50
CA LYS A 48 -18.54 -0.17 5.27
C LYS A 48 -17.58 -0.10 6.46
N ARG A 49 -16.33 0.29 6.20
CA ARG A 49 -15.36 0.64 7.23
C ARG A 49 -15.95 1.69 8.19
N GLY A 50 -15.69 1.52 9.48
CA GLY A 50 -16.18 2.40 10.54
C GLY A 50 -17.54 2.03 11.15
N LEU A 51 -18.35 1.19 10.49
CA LEU A 51 -19.61 0.70 11.08
C LEU A 51 -19.35 -0.07 12.35
N ARG A 52 -20.29 -0.01 13.31
CA ARG A 52 -20.27 -0.91 14.45
C ARG A 52 -20.58 -2.34 14.03
N ARG A 53 -20.03 -3.32 14.73
CA ARG A 53 -20.26 -4.75 14.44
C ARG A 53 -21.75 -5.09 14.31
N CYS A 54 -22.59 -4.63 15.24
CA CYS A 54 -24.03 -4.89 15.20
C CYS A 54 -24.72 -4.25 14.00
N GLU A 55 -24.30 -3.06 13.58
CA GLU A 55 -24.82 -2.39 12.38
C GLU A 55 -24.44 -3.15 11.11
N ALA A 56 -23.20 -3.63 11.03
CA ALA A 56 -22.72 -4.42 9.91
C ALA A 56 -23.48 -5.75 9.80
N GLN A 57 -23.68 -6.46 10.92
CA GLN A 57 -24.48 -7.70 10.97
C GLN A 57 -25.95 -7.46 10.67
N GLY A 58 -26.51 -6.31 11.06
CA GLY A 58 -27.88 -5.94 10.71
C GLY A 58 -28.08 -5.69 9.18
N ARG A 59 -27.02 -5.29 8.47
CA ARG A 59 -27.05 -5.11 7.02
C ARG A 59 -26.82 -6.41 6.24
N CYS A 60 -25.97 -7.26 6.78
CA CYS A 60 -25.62 -8.55 6.19
C CYS A 60 -25.68 -9.61 7.29
N PRO A 61 -26.80 -10.34 7.44
CA PRO A 61 -26.95 -11.38 8.49
C PRO A 61 -25.94 -12.53 8.36
N GLU A 62 -25.49 -12.82 7.14
CA GLU A 62 -24.52 -13.88 6.82
C GLU A 62 -23.06 -13.40 6.95
N LEU A 63 -22.84 -12.20 7.48
CA LEU A 63 -21.52 -11.59 7.58
C LEU A 63 -20.57 -12.40 8.48
N VAL A 64 -19.49 -12.92 7.88
CA VAL A 64 -18.41 -13.55 8.62
C VAL A 64 -17.61 -12.46 9.35
N ILE A 65 -17.54 -12.57 10.66
CA ILE A 65 -16.76 -11.64 11.51
C ILE A 65 -15.42 -12.25 11.84
N ILE A 66 -14.36 -11.47 11.58
CA ILE A 66 -12.97 -11.84 11.81
C ILE A 66 -12.36 -10.80 12.75
N GLU A 67 -11.69 -11.24 13.80
CA GLU A 67 -10.94 -10.33 14.66
C GLU A 67 -9.66 -9.85 13.95
N HIS A 68 -9.33 -8.58 14.14
CA HIS A 68 -8.13 -7.98 13.55
C HIS A 68 -6.86 -8.57 14.18
N ASP A 69 -5.99 -9.12 13.36
CA ASP A 69 -4.70 -9.69 13.76
C ASP A 69 -3.58 -9.07 12.89
N PRO A 70 -2.90 -8.03 13.39
CA PRO A 70 -1.81 -7.39 12.68
C PRO A 70 -0.63 -8.33 12.36
N GLY A 71 -0.39 -9.32 13.23
CA GLY A 71 0.67 -10.31 13.04
C GLY A 71 0.37 -11.25 11.88
N ARG A 72 -0.87 -11.76 11.78
CA ARG A 72 -1.34 -12.52 10.62
C ARG A 72 -1.21 -11.69 9.34
N ASP A 73 -1.73 -10.47 9.37
CA ASP A 73 -1.78 -9.58 8.21
C ASP A 73 -0.37 -9.26 7.68
N ALA A 74 0.59 -9.06 8.59
CA ALA A 74 1.99 -8.82 8.23
C ALA A 74 2.65 -10.09 7.65
N ARG A 75 2.53 -11.24 8.32
CA ARG A 75 3.11 -12.50 7.83
C ARG A 75 2.56 -12.91 6.46
N ALA A 76 1.26 -12.73 6.26
CA ALA A 76 0.61 -13.02 4.99
C ALA A 76 1.11 -12.09 3.85
N PHE A 77 1.62 -10.89 4.18
CA PHE A 77 2.09 -9.92 3.20
C PHE A 77 3.54 -10.17 2.74
N GLU A 78 4.35 -10.92 3.49
CA GLU A 78 5.76 -11.19 3.15
C GLU A 78 5.97 -11.80 1.75
N PRO A 79 5.16 -12.75 1.25
CA PRO A 79 5.33 -13.25 -0.12
C PRO A 79 5.13 -12.18 -1.20
N VAL A 80 4.23 -11.21 -0.97
CA VAL A 80 4.04 -10.07 -1.87
C VAL A 80 5.26 -9.15 -1.84
N VAL A 81 5.77 -8.87 -0.64
CA VAL A 81 6.99 -8.06 -0.48
C VAL A 81 8.18 -8.72 -1.14
N ALA A 82 8.39 -10.03 -0.93
CA ALA A 82 9.46 -10.80 -1.57
C ALA A 82 9.37 -10.77 -3.10
N ALA A 83 8.16 -10.84 -3.66
CA ALA A 83 7.95 -10.71 -5.09
C ALA A 83 8.35 -9.31 -5.61
N VAL A 84 8.03 -8.24 -4.86
CA VAL A 84 8.46 -6.88 -5.19
C VAL A 84 9.97 -6.72 -5.04
N GLU A 85 10.58 -7.27 -3.97
CA GLU A 85 12.02 -7.23 -3.70
C GLU A 85 12.84 -7.98 -4.77
N SER A 86 12.26 -8.97 -5.45
CA SER A 86 12.93 -9.64 -6.58
C SER A 86 13.22 -8.71 -7.76
N LEU A 87 12.49 -7.59 -7.88
CA LEU A 87 12.69 -6.58 -8.91
C LEU A 87 13.51 -5.38 -8.41
N THR A 88 13.45 -5.08 -7.11
CA THR A 88 14.15 -3.94 -6.51
C THR A 88 14.34 -4.13 -5.01
N PRO A 89 15.56 -3.97 -4.48
CA PRO A 89 15.86 -4.26 -3.08
C PRO A 89 15.37 -3.20 -2.09
N ARG A 90 14.85 -2.07 -2.55
CA ARG A 90 14.43 -0.95 -1.69
C ARG A 90 12.93 -0.78 -1.71
N VAL A 91 12.25 -1.56 -0.89
CA VAL A 91 10.80 -1.55 -0.74
C VAL A 91 10.44 -1.04 0.65
N GLU A 92 9.52 -0.09 0.74
CA GLU A 92 8.89 0.34 1.98
C GLU A 92 7.57 -0.40 2.17
N ILE A 93 7.40 -1.10 3.27
CA ILE A 93 6.09 -1.61 3.70
C ILE A 93 5.40 -0.47 4.45
N VAL A 94 4.46 0.21 3.78
CA VAL A 94 3.68 1.29 4.39
C VAL A 94 2.72 0.72 5.44
N ARG A 95 2.08 -0.38 5.09
CA ARG A 95 1.23 -1.22 5.95
C ARG A 95 1.00 -2.57 5.25
N PRO A 96 0.57 -3.63 5.96
CA PRO A 96 0.15 -4.85 5.29
C PRO A 96 -0.91 -4.57 4.22
N GLY A 97 -0.70 -5.09 3.01
CA GLY A 97 -1.51 -4.82 1.83
C GLY A 97 -1.09 -3.57 1.03
N LEU A 98 -0.04 -2.85 1.45
CA LEU A 98 0.45 -1.69 0.71
C LEU A 98 1.95 -1.53 0.88
N CYS A 99 2.68 -1.61 -0.23
CA CYS A 99 4.10 -1.30 -0.26
C CYS A 99 4.44 -0.30 -1.38
N ALA A 100 5.55 0.38 -1.23
CA ALA A 100 5.97 1.46 -2.10
C ALA A 100 7.47 1.39 -2.41
N LEU A 101 7.85 1.90 -3.56
CA LEU A 101 9.25 2.03 -3.97
C LEU A 101 9.46 3.28 -4.84
N ALA A 102 10.68 3.82 -4.81
CA ALA A 102 11.07 4.91 -5.68
C ALA A 102 11.38 4.38 -7.10
N THR A 103 10.79 4.96 -8.13
CA THR A 103 10.88 4.41 -9.49
C THR A 103 12.13 4.82 -10.26
N ARG A 104 12.88 5.83 -9.82
CA ARG A 104 13.98 6.44 -10.62
C ARG A 104 15.01 5.44 -11.17
N GLY A 105 15.41 4.47 -10.36
CA GLY A 105 16.31 3.39 -10.78
C GLY A 105 15.60 2.32 -11.59
N PRO A 106 14.58 1.66 -11.02
CA PRO A 106 13.84 0.59 -11.67
C PRO A 106 13.22 0.99 -13.02
N SER A 107 12.58 2.17 -13.13
CA SER A 107 12.01 2.64 -14.40
C SER A 107 13.05 2.75 -15.50
N ARG A 108 14.25 3.24 -15.17
CA ARG A 108 15.34 3.32 -16.18
C ARG A 108 15.83 1.94 -16.63
N TYR A 109 15.84 0.99 -15.71
CA TYR A 109 16.30 -0.38 -15.99
C TYR A 109 15.28 -1.17 -16.82
N PHE A 110 14.00 -1.08 -16.48
CA PHE A 110 12.93 -1.86 -17.09
C PHE A 110 12.23 -1.17 -18.29
N GLY A 111 12.73 -0.03 -18.77
CA GLY A 111 12.21 0.62 -19.98
C GLY A 111 11.06 1.58 -19.76
N GLY A 112 10.98 2.18 -18.58
CA GLY A 112 10.04 3.24 -18.22
C GLY A 112 8.95 2.82 -17.24
N ASP A 113 8.18 3.80 -16.78
CA ASP A 113 7.16 3.61 -15.73
C ASP A 113 6.08 2.60 -16.12
N HIS A 114 5.58 2.64 -17.34
CA HIS A 114 4.55 1.71 -17.80
C HIS A 114 5.04 0.26 -17.87
N ALA A 115 6.29 0.05 -18.34
CA ALA A 115 6.90 -1.27 -18.39
C ALA A 115 7.13 -1.81 -16.97
N LEU A 116 7.65 -0.98 -16.07
CA LEU A 116 7.84 -1.31 -14.66
C LEU A 116 6.50 -1.64 -13.98
N ALA A 117 5.45 -0.84 -14.17
CA ALA A 117 4.14 -1.07 -13.57
C ALA A 117 3.53 -2.41 -14.01
N ARG A 118 3.64 -2.74 -15.30
CA ARG A 118 3.16 -4.02 -15.85
C ARG A 118 3.95 -5.19 -15.28
N LEU A 119 5.29 -5.12 -15.33
CA LEU A 119 6.15 -6.16 -14.79
C LEU A 119 5.89 -6.40 -13.31
N MET A 120 5.72 -5.33 -12.53
CA MET A 120 5.39 -5.41 -11.10
C MET A 120 4.05 -6.10 -10.88
N ALA A 121 3.01 -5.74 -11.62
CA ALA A 121 1.69 -6.35 -11.52
C ALA A 121 1.76 -7.86 -11.84
N ASP A 122 2.46 -8.24 -12.90
CA ASP A 122 2.64 -9.64 -13.31
C ASP A 122 3.42 -10.43 -12.24
N THR A 123 4.49 -9.85 -11.69
CA THR A 123 5.32 -10.50 -10.66
C THR A 123 4.55 -10.74 -9.37
N VAL A 124 3.79 -9.73 -8.91
CA VAL A 124 2.97 -9.85 -7.69
C VAL A 124 1.82 -10.84 -7.90
N ALA A 125 1.21 -10.86 -9.08
CA ALA A 125 0.15 -11.82 -9.40
C ALA A 125 0.62 -13.28 -9.34
N MET A 126 1.93 -13.53 -9.54
CA MET A 126 2.54 -14.85 -9.43
C MET A 126 3.03 -15.20 -8.03
N ALA A 127 2.95 -14.26 -7.08
CA ALA A 127 3.39 -14.51 -5.70
C ALA A 127 2.61 -15.68 -5.08
N PRO A 128 3.27 -16.56 -4.31
CA PRO A 128 2.59 -17.68 -3.68
C PRO A 128 1.56 -17.16 -2.66
N THR A 129 0.36 -17.72 -2.74
CA THR A 129 -0.68 -17.41 -1.74
C THR A 129 -0.25 -17.97 -0.40
N PRO A 130 -0.23 -17.16 0.69
CA PRO A 130 0.10 -17.68 2.01
C PRO A 130 -0.90 -18.77 2.38
N ILE A 131 -0.37 -19.91 2.83
CA ILE A 131 -1.17 -20.96 3.45
C ILE A 131 -1.56 -20.39 4.82
N VAL A 132 -2.76 -19.85 4.93
CA VAL A 132 -3.31 -19.49 6.23
C VAL A 132 -3.73 -20.78 6.91
N LEU A 133 -2.90 -21.26 7.83
CA LEU A 133 -3.35 -22.24 8.80
C LEU A 133 -4.46 -21.56 9.61
N ALA A 134 -5.68 -22.10 9.51
CA ALA A 134 -6.78 -21.62 10.31
C ALA A 134 -6.35 -21.57 11.79
N PRO A 135 -6.47 -20.42 12.48
CA PRO A 135 -6.14 -20.38 13.90
C PRO A 135 -7.08 -21.35 14.64
N ASP A 136 -6.49 -22.23 15.44
CA ASP A 136 -7.20 -22.94 16.48
C ASP A 136 -7.73 -21.91 17.48
N SER A 137 -8.89 -21.43 17.26
CA SER A 137 -9.76 -20.76 18.22
C SER A 137 -10.45 -19.49 17.71
N GLY A 138 -11.77 -19.53 17.71
CA GLY A 138 -12.61 -18.37 17.92
C GLY A 138 -13.41 -17.83 16.73
N ALA A 139 -13.53 -18.50 15.60
CA ALA A 139 -14.63 -18.21 14.70
C ALA A 139 -15.93 -18.67 15.35
N ILE A 140 -16.70 -17.73 15.89
CA ILE A 140 -18.09 -18.00 16.29
C ILE A 140 -18.88 -18.14 15.00
N THR A 141 -18.91 -19.37 14.47
CA THR A 141 -19.87 -19.74 13.43
C THR A 141 -21.23 -19.93 14.06
N PRO A 142 -22.31 -19.41 13.47
CA PRO A 142 -23.63 -19.92 13.81
C PRO A 142 -23.66 -21.40 13.43
N GLU A 143 -24.29 -22.21 14.28
CA GLU A 143 -24.40 -23.66 14.13
C GLU A 143 -25.04 -24.04 12.79
N SER A 144 -24.23 -24.24 11.77
CA SER A 144 -24.58 -24.90 10.55
C SER A 144 -23.33 -25.65 10.08
N GLY A 145 -23.37 -26.98 10.20
CA GLY A 145 -22.26 -27.91 10.01
C GLY A 145 -21.72 -28.01 8.59
N ALA A 146 -21.25 -26.93 8.01
CA ALA A 146 -20.47 -26.94 6.80
C ALA A 146 -18.99 -26.72 7.17
N ARG A 147 -18.20 -27.82 7.17
CA ARG A 147 -16.77 -27.75 7.13
C ARG A 147 -16.37 -26.99 5.86
N THR A 148 -15.93 -25.74 6.02
CA THR A 148 -15.32 -24.98 4.93
C THR A 148 -13.95 -25.61 4.68
N GLU A 149 -13.85 -26.45 3.68
CA GLU A 149 -12.57 -26.92 3.16
C GLU A 149 -11.81 -25.69 2.66
N VAL A 150 -10.66 -25.42 3.27
CA VAL A 150 -9.70 -24.41 2.81
C VAL A 150 -9.21 -24.86 1.44
N ARG A 151 -9.80 -24.33 0.40
CA ARG A 151 -9.34 -24.54 -0.97
C ARG A 151 -7.99 -23.88 -1.14
N SER A 152 -6.94 -24.68 -1.23
CA SER A 152 -5.67 -24.30 -1.84
C SER A 152 -5.93 -23.96 -3.32
N GLY A 153 -6.35 -22.74 -3.57
CA GLY A 153 -6.53 -22.22 -4.93
C GLY A 153 -5.26 -21.52 -5.37
N LYS A 154 -4.72 -21.90 -6.52
CA LYS A 154 -3.82 -21.06 -7.33
C LYS A 154 -4.62 -19.79 -7.72
N GLY A 155 -4.71 -18.85 -6.82
CA GLY A 155 -5.39 -17.58 -7.04
C GLY A 155 -4.38 -16.47 -6.86
N ALA A 156 -4.09 -15.73 -7.91
CA ALA A 156 -3.34 -14.49 -7.85
C ALA A 156 -3.99 -13.57 -6.80
N PHE A 157 -3.17 -12.94 -5.96
CA PHE A 157 -3.67 -11.87 -5.09
C PHE A 157 -4.27 -10.76 -5.96
N PRO A 158 -5.47 -10.27 -5.64
CA PRO A 158 -5.96 -9.06 -6.28
C PRO A 158 -5.01 -7.92 -5.89
N SER A 159 -4.13 -7.56 -6.79
CA SER A 159 -3.18 -6.47 -6.60
C SER A 159 -3.34 -5.43 -7.69
N GLN A 160 -3.16 -4.19 -7.33
CA GLN A 160 -3.21 -3.05 -8.23
C GLN A 160 -1.91 -2.24 -8.08
N VAL A 161 -1.40 -1.75 -9.21
CA VAL A 161 -0.15 -1.01 -9.26
C VAL A 161 -0.41 0.37 -9.81
N GLY A 162 0.17 1.38 -9.16
CA GLY A 162 0.09 2.75 -9.62
C GLY A 162 1.41 3.49 -9.48
N ILE A 163 1.64 4.46 -10.34
CA ILE A 163 2.82 5.33 -10.29
C ILE A 163 2.38 6.78 -10.35
N ALA A 164 2.90 7.60 -9.44
CA ALA A 164 2.70 9.05 -9.46
C ALA A 164 3.86 9.76 -8.71
N ASP A 165 3.84 11.09 -8.70
CA ASP A 165 4.78 11.87 -7.92
C ASP A 165 4.25 12.01 -6.48
N GLY A 166 5.00 11.44 -5.52
CA GLY A 166 4.63 11.33 -4.11
C GLY A 166 3.83 10.05 -3.78
N LEU A 167 3.96 9.61 -2.52
CA LEU A 167 3.32 8.39 -2.04
C LEU A 167 1.79 8.48 -2.06
N PHE A 168 1.24 9.62 -1.62
CA PHE A 168 -0.21 9.84 -1.57
C PHE A 168 -0.87 9.74 -2.94
N ALA A 169 -0.31 10.43 -3.95
CA ALA A 169 -0.82 10.35 -5.31
C ALA A 169 -0.65 8.95 -5.91
N ALA A 170 0.49 8.29 -5.62
CA ALA A 170 0.75 6.93 -6.10
C ALA A 170 -0.20 5.88 -5.48
N GLU A 171 -0.60 6.04 -4.20
CA GLU A 171 -1.62 5.17 -3.58
C GLU A 171 -2.97 5.33 -4.27
N LEU A 172 -3.40 6.56 -4.56
CA LEU A 172 -4.65 6.80 -5.29
C LEU A 172 -4.58 6.32 -6.75
N ALA A 173 -3.42 6.45 -7.39
CA ALA A 173 -3.17 5.90 -8.73
C ALA A 173 -3.22 4.36 -8.73
N ALA A 174 -2.66 3.71 -7.69
CA ALA A 174 -2.70 2.26 -7.56
C ALA A 174 -4.14 1.73 -7.46
N ARG A 175 -5.01 2.41 -6.72
CA ARG A 175 -6.44 2.04 -6.61
C ARG A 175 -7.19 2.09 -7.95
N GLN A 176 -6.62 2.74 -8.97
CA GLN A 176 -7.17 2.83 -10.32
C GLN A 176 -6.29 2.11 -11.36
N SER A 177 -5.21 1.45 -10.93
CA SER A 177 -4.21 0.81 -11.79
C SER A 177 -3.64 1.76 -12.85
N LEU A 178 -3.31 2.99 -12.45
CA LEU A 178 -2.87 4.06 -13.34
C LEU A 178 -1.40 4.43 -13.17
N VAL A 179 -0.78 4.81 -14.28
CA VAL A 179 0.51 5.51 -14.31
C VAL A 179 0.23 6.97 -14.65
N VAL A 180 0.30 7.83 -13.63
CA VAL A 180 0.13 9.28 -13.81
C VAL A 180 1.40 9.86 -14.42
N PRO A 181 1.34 10.69 -15.47
CA PRO A 181 2.53 11.30 -16.04
C PRO A 181 3.29 12.16 -15.00
N ALA A 182 4.60 12.26 -15.16
CA ALA A 182 5.44 13.05 -14.26
C ALA A 182 5.03 14.52 -14.28
N GLY A 183 4.87 15.12 -13.11
CA GLY A 183 4.41 16.52 -12.95
C GLY A 183 2.89 16.70 -12.99
N GLU A 184 2.11 15.68 -13.32
CA GLU A 184 0.64 15.77 -13.43
C GLU A 184 -0.11 15.30 -12.18
N SER A 185 0.58 14.94 -11.11
CA SER A 185 -0.07 14.53 -9.85
C SER A 185 -1.07 15.55 -9.30
N PRO A 186 -0.85 16.88 -9.36
CA PRO A 186 -1.85 17.85 -8.90
C PRO A 186 -3.16 17.79 -9.70
N GLN A 187 -3.08 17.65 -11.03
CA GLN A 187 -4.24 17.55 -11.92
C GLN A 187 -4.99 16.24 -11.68
N PHE A 188 -4.24 15.15 -11.52
CA PHE A 188 -4.80 13.85 -11.19
C PHE A 188 -5.56 13.86 -9.85
N LEU A 189 -5.01 14.51 -8.83
CA LEU A 189 -5.60 14.58 -7.49
C LEU A 189 -6.84 15.49 -7.43
N ALA A 190 -6.91 16.52 -8.26
CA ALA A 190 -7.94 17.56 -8.17
C ALA A 190 -9.40 17.06 -8.11
N PRO A 191 -9.84 16.05 -8.89
CA PRO A 191 -11.22 15.58 -8.87
C PRO A 191 -11.57 14.68 -7.68
N PHE A 192 -10.58 14.17 -6.93
CA PHE A 192 -10.84 13.29 -5.81
C PHE A 192 -11.61 13.97 -4.69
N PRO A 193 -12.52 13.26 -4.00
CA PRO A 193 -13.21 13.79 -2.84
C PRO A 193 -12.24 14.06 -1.70
N ILE A 194 -12.58 15.01 -0.84
CA ILE A 194 -11.75 15.39 0.30
C ILE A 194 -11.49 14.24 1.28
N ASP A 195 -12.41 13.27 1.33
CA ASP A 195 -12.31 12.06 2.15
C ASP A 195 -11.10 11.18 1.76
N ALA A 196 -10.56 11.37 0.54
CA ALA A 196 -9.36 10.67 0.10
C ALA A 196 -8.11 10.96 0.96
N LEU A 197 -8.13 12.05 1.74
CA LEU A 197 -7.07 12.38 2.71
C LEU A 197 -6.99 11.42 3.90
N ASP A 198 -8.03 10.59 4.13
CA ASP A 198 -8.18 9.69 5.29
C ASP A 198 -8.03 10.43 6.65
N ARG A 199 -8.57 11.68 6.69
CA ARG A 199 -8.60 12.57 7.87
C ARG A 199 -10.05 12.99 8.13
N PRO A 200 -10.83 12.16 8.83
CA PRO A 200 -12.28 12.33 8.89
C PRO A 200 -12.72 13.66 9.54
N GLU A 201 -12.05 14.11 10.60
CA GLU A 201 -12.39 15.37 11.27
C GLU A 201 -12.15 16.58 10.38
N LEU A 202 -11.00 16.61 9.68
CA LEU A 202 -10.68 17.67 8.73
C LEU A 202 -11.61 17.63 7.52
N ALA A 203 -11.91 16.45 6.99
CA ALA A 203 -12.79 16.24 5.85
C ALA A 203 -14.22 16.75 6.16
N ASP A 204 -14.77 16.40 7.32
CA ASP A 204 -16.08 16.88 7.77
C ASP A 204 -16.11 18.41 7.90
N LEU A 205 -15.07 19.01 8.49
CA LEU A 205 -14.96 20.47 8.61
C LEU A 205 -14.91 21.14 7.23
N LEU A 206 -14.08 20.65 6.31
CA LEU A 206 -13.96 21.18 4.95
C LEU A 206 -15.26 21.03 4.16
N GLN A 207 -15.96 19.90 4.29
CA GLN A 207 -17.26 19.68 3.64
C GLN A 207 -18.33 20.66 4.13
N ARG A 208 -18.38 20.95 5.42
CA ARG A 208 -19.27 22.00 5.99
C ARG A 208 -18.96 23.39 5.44
N LEU A 209 -17.71 23.66 5.10
CA LEU A 209 -17.28 24.89 4.44
C LEU A 209 -17.51 24.88 2.91
N GLY A 210 -18.10 23.81 2.36
CA GLY A 210 -18.37 23.67 0.93
C GLY A 210 -17.19 23.15 0.11
N ILE A 211 -16.06 22.79 0.75
CA ILE A 211 -14.86 22.28 0.09
C ILE A 211 -14.98 20.75 0.03
N ARG A 212 -15.32 20.23 -1.16
CA ARG A 212 -15.65 18.81 -1.34
C ARG A 212 -14.58 18.02 -2.07
N THR A 213 -13.65 18.69 -2.77
CA THR A 213 -12.62 18.05 -3.59
C THR A 213 -11.22 18.50 -3.18
N LEU A 214 -10.24 17.65 -3.46
CA LEU A 214 -8.82 17.97 -3.23
C LEU A 214 -8.41 19.19 -4.03
N GLY A 215 -8.90 19.37 -5.27
CA GLY A 215 -8.61 20.55 -6.09
C GLY A 215 -9.14 21.83 -5.50
N ALA A 216 -10.37 21.84 -4.96
CA ALA A 216 -10.92 22.99 -4.28
C ALA A 216 -10.13 23.35 -3.01
N PHE A 217 -9.69 22.34 -2.26
CA PHE A 217 -8.84 22.54 -1.09
C PHE A 217 -7.44 23.04 -1.48
N ALA A 218 -6.82 22.46 -2.50
CA ALA A 218 -5.50 22.86 -3.00
C ALA A 218 -5.44 24.28 -3.54
N ALA A 219 -6.59 24.84 -3.97
CA ALA A 219 -6.69 26.21 -4.48
C ALA A 219 -6.66 27.28 -3.36
N LEU A 220 -6.84 26.88 -2.11
CA LEU A 220 -6.79 27.85 -0.98
C LEU A 220 -5.35 28.37 -0.78
N PRO A 221 -5.19 29.62 -0.30
CA PRO A 221 -3.88 30.13 0.09
C PRO A 221 -3.32 29.33 1.27
N ALA A 222 -2.04 28.91 1.17
CA ALA A 222 -1.42 28.09 2.20
C ALA A 222 -1.36 28.75 3.58
N THR A 223 -1.20 30.09 3.62
CA THR A 223 -1.23 30.89 4.84
C THR A 223 -2.57 30.80 5.56
N ASP A 224 -3.67 30.86 4.80
CA ASP A 224 -5.01 30.80 5.35
C ASP A 224 -5.33 29.39 5.87
N VAL A 225 -4.86 28.37 5.16
CA VAL A 225 -5.00 26.97 5.59
C VAL A 225 -4.27 26.73 6.89
N LEU A 226 -3.01 27.19 7.01
CA LEU A 226 -2.24 27.04 8.25
C LEU A 226 -2.91 27.79 9.41
N ALA A 227 -3.38 29.00 9.18
CA ALA A 227 -4.01 29.82 10.21
C ALA A 227 -5.34 29.23 10.72
N ARG A 228 -6.13 28.59 9.85
CA ARG A 228 -7.48 28.06 10.17
C ARG A 228 -7.49 26.59 10.60
N PHE A 229 -6.64 25.77 10.00
CA PHE A 229 -6.66 24.31 10.17
C PHE A 229 -5.39 23.78 10.83
N GLY A 230 -4.46 24.67 11.21
CA GLY A 230 -3.22 24.31 11.88
C GLY A 230 -2.24 23.50 11.02
N PRO A 231 -1.21 22.90 11.66
CA PRO A 231 -0.17 22.12 10.96
C PRO A 231 -0.74 20.91 10.21
N GLU A 232 -1.70 20.20 10.81
CA GLU A 232 -2.34 19.04 10.19
C GLU A 232 -3.07 19.41 8.90
N GLY A 233 -3.79 20.55 8.90
CA GLY A 233 -4.42 21.10 7.71
C GLY A 233 -3.42 21.50 6.65
N ALA A 234 -2.29 22.10 7.05
CA ALA A 234 -1.22 22.48 6.14
C ALA A 234 -0.56 21.25 5.49
N ASP A 235 -0.37 20.16 6.24
CA ASP A 235 0.14 18.89 5.72
C ASP A 235 -0.83 18.28 4.70
N ALA A 236 -2.11 18.20 5.04
CA ALA A 236 -3.15 17.74 4.14
C ALA A 236 -3.23 18.59 2.86
N HIS A 237 -3.07 19.90 2.99
CA HIS A 237 -3.06 20.83 1.86
C HIS A 237 -1.86 20.61 0.93
N ARG A 238 -0.67 20.31 1.49
CA ARG A 238 0.50 19.93 0.67
C ARG A 238 0.24 18.65 -0.12
N LEU A 239 -0.37 17.63 0.50
CA LEU A 239 -0.76 16.39 -0.18
C LEU A 239 -1.77 16.67 -1.30
N ALA A 240 -2.81 17.47 -1.05
CA ALA A 240 -3.80 17.85 -2.06
C ALA A 240 -3.19 18.58 -3.27
N ARG A 241 -2.09 19.30 -3.06
CA ARG A 241 -1.32 19.99 -4.11
C ARG A 241 -0.29 19.08 -4.81
N GLY A 242 -0.25 17.79 -4.52
CA GLY A 242 0.76 16.87 -5.05
C GLY A 242 2.18 17.16 -4.55
N ARG A 243 2.33 17.85 -3.41
CA ARG A 243 3.62 18.19 -2.79
C ARG A 243 3.90 17.25 -1.62
N ASP A 244 3.94 15.97 -1.91
CA ASP A 244 4.34 14.95 -0.94
C ASP A 244 5.87 14.79 -0.99
N GLU A 245 6.53 15.42 -0.03
CA GLU A 245 8.00 15.41 0.08
C GLU A 245 8.53 14.18 0.85
N ARG A 246 7.64 13.30 1.27
CA ARG A 246 8.01 12.09 1.96
C ARG A 246 8.86 11.21 1.03
N MET A 247 10.08 10.91 1.46
CA MET A 247 10.92 9.91 0.80
C MET A 247 10.44 8.51 1.17
N VAL A 248 10.46 7.61 0.21
CA VAL A 248 10.22 6.18 0.46
C VAL A 248 11.38 5.65 1.32
N ALA A 249 11.06 5.20 2.53
CA ALA A 249 12.01 4.61 3.46
C ALA A 249 12.13 3.11 3.16
N GLY A 250 13.00 2.75 2.21
CA GLY A 250 13.20 1.35 1.84
C GLY A 250 13.69 0.50 3.03
N ARG A 251 13.10 -0.69 3.18
CA ARG A 251 13.60 -1.73 4.08
C ARG A 251 15.06 -2.01 3.71
N GLN A 252 15.91 -2.24 4.70
CA GLN A 252 17.26 -2.72 4.43
C GLN A 252 17.17 -4.12 3.82
N PRO A 253 17.89 -4.39 2.71
CA PRO A 253 17.91 -5.74 2.15
C PRO A 253 18.42 -6.74 3.18
N PRO A 254 18.00 -8.02 3.10
CA PRO A 254 18.55 -9.08 3.93
C PRO A 254 20.10 -9.07 3.88
N PRO A 255 20.78 -9.48 4.96
CA PRO A 255 22.26 -9.49 5.01
C PRO A 255 22.92 -10.32 3.90
N ASP A 256 22.23 -11.34 3.42
CA ASP A 256 22.62 -12.21 2.31
C ASP A 256 22.54 -11.54 0.93
N LEU A 257 21.84 -10.41 0.82
CA LEU A 257 21.79 -9.58 -0.39
C LEU A 257 22.71 -8.34 -0.30
N SER A 258 23.66 -8.34 0.62
CA SER A 258 24.63 -7.26 0.76
C SER A 258 26.01 -7.81 1.04
N VAL A 259 27.00 -7.30 0.32
CA VAL A 259 28.42 -7.53 0.59
C VAL A 259 29.08 -6.21 0.95
N SER A 260 29.99 -6.23 1.90
CA SER A 260 30.72 -5.05 2.33
C SER A 260 32.20 -5.37 2.42
N LEU A 261 33.04 -4.42 2.00
CA LEU A 261 34.49 -4.50 2.09
C LEU A 261 35.00 -3.23 2.73
N GLU A 262 35.71 -3.38 3.83
CA GLU A 262 36.45 -2.27 4.44
C GLU A 262 37.81 -2.14 3.76
N LEU A 263 38.10 -0.94 3.26
CA LEU A 263 39.38 -0.66 2.59
C LEU A 263 40.36 -0.06 3.60
N ASP A 264 41.41 -0.81 3.90
CA ASP A 264 42.52 -0.34 4.72
C ASP A 264 43.85 -0.53 3.94
N PRO A 265 44.53 0.56 3.56
CA PRO A 265 44.17 1.96 3.77
C PRO A 265 42.95 2.42 2.93
N PRO A 266 42.28 3.51 3.35
CA PRO A 266 41.16 4.07 2.60
C PRO A 266 41.54 4.40 1.16
N ALA A 267 40.58 4.19 0.23
CA ALA A 267 40.80 4.46 -1.19
C ALA A 267 40.93 5.96 -1.45
N GLU A 268 42.10 6.44 -1.75
CA GLU A 268 42.35 7.83 -2.17
C GLU A 268 42.11 8.06 -3.66
N ARG A 269 42.01 6.98 -4.46
CA ARG A 269 41.87 7.04 -5.92
C ARG A 269 40.60 6.35 -6.35
N VAL A 270 39.94 6.94 -7.36
CA VAL A 270 38.74 6.40 -7.95
C VAL A 270 38.94 5.00 -8.54
N ASP A 271 40.11 4.72 -9.10
CA ASP A 271 40.46 3.41 -9.67
C ASP A 271 40.42 2.31 -8.62
N THR A 272 40.92 2.57 -7.40
CA THR A 272 40.90 1.63 -6.29
C THR A 272 39.45 1.35 -5.83
N ALA A 273 38.65 2.40 -5.72
CA ALA A 273 37.24 2.27 -5.37
C ALA A 273 36.46 1.51 -6.46
N ALA A 274 36.76 1.76 -7.75
CA ALA A 274 36.14 1.06 -8.87
C ALA A 274 36.49 -0.44 -8.89
N PHE A 275 37.75 -0.78 -8.57
CA PHE A 275 38.17 -2.18 -8.48
C PHE A 275 37.47 -2.92 -7.33
N ALA A 276 37.40 -2.29 -6.16
CA ALA A 276 36.67 -2.84 -5.01
C ALA A 276 35.18 -3.01 -5.31
N ALA A 277 34.55 -2.03 -5.95
CA ALA A 277 33.14 -2.13 -6.37
C ALA A 277 32.91 -3.27 -7.34
N LYS A 278 33.83 -3.51 -8.30
CA LYS A 278 33.76 -4.65 -9.21
C LYS A 278 33.88 -5.99 -8.49
N GLN A 279 34.75 -6.08 -7.52
CA GLN A 279 34.94 -7.29 -6.70
C GLN A 279 33.66 -7.57 -5.88
N LEU A 280 33.11 -6.56 -5.19
CA LEU A 280 31.85 -6.67 -4.44
C LEU A 280 30.67 -7.08 -5.32
N ALA A 281 30.60 -6.52 -6.56
CA ALA A 281 29.56 -6.89 -7.51
C ALA A 281 29.66 -8.36 -7.95
N HIS A 282 30.89 -8.86 -8.10
CA HIS A 282 31.12 -10.27 -8.43
C HIS A 282 30.73 -11.21 -7.29
N GLU A 283 31.15 -10.88 -6.08
CA GLU A 283 30.83 -11.62 -4.86
C GLU A 283 29.32 -11.68 -4.59
N LEU A 284 28.60 -10.55 -4.79
CA LEU A 284 27.16 -10.49 -4.68
C LEU A 284 26.44 -11.33 -5.75
N HIS A 285 27.06 -11.52 -6.92
CA HIS A 285 26.48 -12.32 -8.00
C HIS A 285 26.67 -13.82 -7.80
N GLU A 286 27.65 -14.23 -7.01
CA GLU A 286 27.95 -15.62 -6.67
C GLU A 286 27.16 -16.15 -5.46
N GLN A 287 26.50 -15.25 -4.68
CA GLN A 287 25.58 -15.60 -3.59
C GLN A 287 24.19 -15.92 -4.12
#